data_b7562791f6c8e82b8121a378d62d46b6
#
_entry.id   b7562791f6c8e82b8121a378d62d46b6
#
_cell.length_a   1.000
_cell.length_b   1.000
_cell.length_c   1.000
_cell.angle_alpha   90.00
_cell.angle_beta   90.00
_cell.angle_gamma   90.00
#
_symmetry.space_group_name_H-M   'P 1'
#
loop_
_entity.id
_entity.type
_entity.pdbx_description
1 polymer ?
#
loop_
_entity_poly.entity_id
_entity_poly.type
_entity_poly.pdbx_seq_one_letter_code
_entity_poly.pdbx_strand_id
1 'polypeptide(L)'
;MGLSGNGVLLACIDSGVDYAHPDFCAPDGTSRIAILWDQTIPGNPPMGYALGSVYTRQQINEALASSTPEERFALVPSRDVTGHGTAVLGIAAGNGRSSAYAAMRGVAPEATLVVVKLGNPDPADLPRTSQLLQAVDFCVRYALLVERPLVTNLSFGNNYGSHSGDSLLETYLNAVSNLGQNVICIGAGNEGDTGRHYAGNLKSDRKSSGQTQTVRATSDPAATSAVSATADRAVSVEFQVGAYESSFSLQIWKVYGDEISIELISPGGIRSGTLSPVLGTARLTLGPTELLLFYGMPSPYSQAQEIYLTFQGTGNHLSVENGIWTLRLTPGRLISGSFDLWLPGGNAVGSQTRFFSPTADTTLTIPSTARSAITVGAYDPRLSSYASFSGRGYTRILHEIKPDLAAPGVNIPAPRSGGGYASFTGTSFATPFVSGSAALMMEWGILRGNDPFLYGEKLKAYLIAGTKPIASESEYPNRRVGWGRLCLESSLPD
;
A
#
# COMPACT_ATOMS: atom_id res chain seq x y z
N MET A 1 28.31 17.20 3.64
CA MET A 1 27.28 17.71 4.57
C MET A 1 27.40 17.14 5.99
N GLY A 2 28.02 15.98 6.22
CA GLY A 2 28.22 15.38 7.54
C GLY A 2 26.89 15.10 8.28
N LEU A 3 25.84 14.77 7.54
CA LEU A 3 24.55 14.34 8.07
C LEU A 3 24.54 12.82 8.22
N SER A 4 23.95 12.31 9.30
CA SER A 4 23.92 10.89 9.64
C SER A 4 22.58 10.41 10.20
N GLY A 5 21.62 11.34 10.40
CA GLY A 5 20.36 11.11 11.08
C GLY A 5 20.45 11.14 12.59
N ASN A 6 21.61 11.55 13.14
CA ASN A 6 21.79 11.65 14.58
C ASN A 6 20.75 12.60 15.19
N GLY A 7 20.16 12.18 16.32
CA GLY A 7 19.13 12.94 17.00
C GLY A 7 17.71 12.71 16.47
N VAL A 8 17.51 12.11 15.29
CA VAL A 8 16.21 11.82 14.69
C VAL A 8 15.74 10.41 15.04
N LEU A 9 14.43 10.23 15.26
CA LEU A 9 13.79 8.92 15.34
C LEU A 9 13.41 8.45 13.95
N LEU A 10 13.77 7.20 13.59
CA LEU A 10 13.31 6.53 12.40
C LEU A 10 12.49 5.31 12.81
N ALA A 11 11.19 5.39 12.57
CA ALA A 11 10.25 4.32 12.84
C ALA A 11 10.06 3.44 11.60
N CYS A 12 10.14 2.12 11.77
CA CYS A 12 9.79 1.12 10.79
C CYS A 12 8.58 0.33 11.28
N ILE A 13 7.46 0.44 10.57
CA ILE A 13 6.23 -0.30 10.84
C ILE A 13 6.12 -1.36 9.75
N ASP A 14 6.45 -2.62 10.07
CA ASP A 14 6.68 -3.68 9.09
C ASP A 14 6.52 -5.09 9.73
N SER A 15 7.12 -6.12 9.13
CA SER A 15 7.14 -7.52 9.62
C SER A 15 7.99 -7.75 10.88
N GLY A 16 8.61 -6.72 11.45
CA GLY A 16 9.54 -6.80 12.56
C GLY A 16 10.99 -6.48 12.14
N VAL A 17 11.93 -6.90 12.96
CA VAL A 17 13.37 -6.72 12.73
C VAL A 17 14.15 -7.86 13.35
N ASP A 18 15.23 -8.30 12.72
CA ASP A 18 16.29 -9.05 13.36
C ASP A 18 17.12 -8.09 14.22
N TYR A 19 16.68 -7.86 15.46
CA TYR A 19 17.32 -6.89 16.36
C TYR A 19 18.76 -7.27 16.75
N ALA A 20 19.18 -8.52 16.48
CA ALA A 20 20.53 -8.98 16.71
C ALA A 20 21.46 -8.77 15.51
N HIS A 21 20.93 -8.32 14.36
CA HIS A 21 21.78 -8.01 13.21
C HIS A 21 22.74 -6.86 13.57
N PRO A 22 24.08 -7.02 13.34
CA PRO A 22 25.07 -6.03 13.76
C PRO A 22 24.84 -4.63 13.23
N ASP A 23 24.14 -4.48 12.09
CA ASP A 23 23.81 -3.18 11.49
C ASP A 23 22.84 -2.34 12.33
N PHE A 24 22.17 -2.94 13.30
CA PHE A 24 21.29 -2.25 14.24
C PHE A 24 21.89 -2.08 15.63
N CYS A 25 23.15 -2.45 15.81
CA CYS A 25 23.91 -2.29 17.05
C CYS A 25 24.94 -1.17 16.92
N ALA A 26 25.17 -0.44 18.00
CA ALA A 26 26.23 0.55 18.14
C ALA A 26 27.63 -0.15 18.20
N PRO A 27 28.74 0.59 18.07
CA PRO A 27 30.09 0.02 18.13
C PRO A 27 30.41 -0.75 19.43
N ASP A 28 29.80 -0.41 20.53
CA ASP A 28 29.93 -1.08 21.83
C ASP A 28 29.06 -2.34 21.95
N GLY A 29 28.31 -2.71 20.91
CA GLY A 29 27.40 -3.85 20.87
C GLY A 29 25.99 -3.58 21.41
N THR A 30 25.71 -2.40 21.94
CA THR A 30 24.36 -2.04 22.39
C THR A 30 23.41 -1.77 21.22
N SER A 31 22.12 -1.95 21.46
CA SER A 31 21.10 -1.75 20.42
C SER A 31 20.87 -0.27 20.11
N ARG A 32 20.74 0.05 18.82
CA ARG A 32 20.22 1.34 18.34
C ARG A 32 18.71 1.44 18.39
N ILE A 33 18.02 0.31 18.60
CA ILE A 33 16.56 0.25 18.75
C ILE A 33 16.21 0.79 20.14
N ALA A 34 15.52 1.91 20.17
CA ALA A 34 15.08 2.54 21.44
C ALA A 34 13.90 1.80 22.04
N ILE A 35 12.99 1.34 21.18
CA ILE A 35 11.78 0.62 21.55
C ILE A 35 11.30 -0.27 20.40
N LEU A 36 10.81 -1.47 20.73
CA LEU A 36 10.24 -2.42 19.80
C LEU A 36 8.86 -2.84 20.32
N TRP A 37 7.80 -2.65 19.52
CA TRP A 37 6.48 -3.15 19.81
C TRP A 37 6.12 -4.27 18.84
N ASP A 38 5.95 -5.47 19.36
CA ASP A 38 5.50 -6.64 18.59
C ASP A 38 4.01 -6.87 18.84
N GLN A 39 3.17 -6.58 17.85
CA GLN A 39 1.71 -6.75 17.95
C GLN A 39 1.29 -8.22 17.92
N THR A 40 2.17 -9.13 17.52
CA THR A 40 1.87 -10.57 17.40
C THR A 40 2.06 -11.35 18.70
N ILE A 41 2.75 -10.79 19.68
CA ILE A 41 3.09 -11.47 20.95
C ILE A 41 2.24 -10.89 22.06
N PRO A 42 1.23 -11.61 22.59
CA PRO A 42 0.44 -11.14 23.72
C PRO A 42 1.27 -11.06 25.01
N GLY A 43 0.92 -10.16 25.91
CA GLY A 43 1.50 -10.13 27.25
C GLY A 43 1.71 -8.74 27.85
N ASN A 44 2.52 -7.89 27.26
CA ASN A 44 2.88 -6.58 27.82
C ASN A 44 2.66 -5.45 26.79
N PRO A 45 1.41 -5.07 26.51
CA PRO A 45 1.12 -4.01 25.56
C PRO A 45 1.66 -2.66 26.05
N PRO A 46 2.00 -1.72 25.13
CA PRO A 46 2.34 -0.37 25.52
C PRO A 46 1.15 0.30 26.23
N MET A 47 1.45 1.27 27.09
CA MET A 47 0.41 2.01 27.83
C MET A 47 -0.58 2.67 26.86
N GLY A 48 -1.88 2.40 27.06
CA GLY A 48 -2.98 2.91 26.22
C GLY A 48 -3.36 1.99 25.05
N TYR A 49 -2.71 0.85 24.88
CA TYR A 49 -3.04 -0.16 23.88
C TYR A 49 -3.40 -1.49 24.52
N ALA A 50 -4.14 -2.34 23.80
CA ALA A 50 -4.65 -3.60 24.34
C ALA A 50 -3.99 -4.85 23.70
N LEU A 51 -3.05 -4.67 22.78
CA LEU A 51 -2.45 -5.79 22.03
C LEU A 51 -0.92 -5.74 22.02
N GLY A 52 -0.32 -6.90 21.83
CA GLY A 52 1.10 -7.04 21.61
C GLY A 52 1.94 -7.01 22.90
N SER A 53 3.25 -6.90 22.70
CA SER A 53 4.24 -6.70 23.77
C SER A 53 5.28 -5.69 23.34
N VAL A 54 5.68 -4.82 24.27
CA VAL A 54 6.69 -3.80 24.04
C VAL A 54 7.99 -4.18 24.75
N TYR A 55 9.13 -3.93 24.08
CA TYR A 55 10.47 -4.18 24.57
C TYR A 55 11.29 -2.90 24.50
N THR A 56 11.88 -2.52 25.61
CA THR A 56 12.77 -1.35 25.73
C THR A 56 14.18 -1.69 25.24
N ARG A 57 14.99 -0.64 24.97
CA ARG A 57 16.41 -0.81 24.65
C ARG A 57 17.15 -1.62 25.70
N GLN A 58 16.84 -1.42 26.99
CA GLN A 58 17.47 -2.17 28.07
C GLN A 58 17.20 -3.68 27.92
N GLN A 59 15.97 -4.07 27.75
CA GLN A 59 15.58 -5.49 27.54
C GLN A 59 16.23 -6.09 26.28
N ILE A 60 16.30 -5.30 25.20
CA ILE A 60 17.00 -5.72 23.98
C ILE A 60 18.49 -5.91 24.24
N ASN A 61 19.14 -5.03 25.00
CA ASN A 61 20.56 -5.17 25.37
C ASN A 61 20.81 -6.38 26.27
N GLU A 62 19.92 -6.65 27.23
CA GLU A 62 19.97 -7.87 28.05
C GLU A 62 19.86 -9.11 27.17
N ALA A 63 18.94 -9.13 26.21
CA ALA A 63 18.82 -10.20 25.24
C ALA A 63 20.07 -10.36 24.36
N LEU A 64 20.67 -9.27 23.88
CA LEU A 64 21.89 -9.29 23.08
C LEU A 64 23.10 -9.79 23.87
N ALA A 65 23.14 -9.63 25.16
CA ALA A 65 24.21 -10.13 26.04
C ALA A 65 24.10 -11.64 26.33
N SER A 66 22.99 -12.30 25.95
CA SER A 66 22.79 -13.74 26.13
C SER A 66 23.77 -14.56 25.32
N SER A 67 24.22 -15.70 25.88
CA SER A 67 25.20 -16.57 25.26
C SER A 67 24.67 -17.39 24.10
N THR A 68 23.35 -17.68 24.10
CA THR A 68 22.69 -18.49 23.07
C THR A 68 21.49 -17.76 22.45
N PRO A 69 21.12 -18.11 21.21
CA PRO A 69 19.89 -17.60 20.59
C PRO A 69 18.63 -17.96 21.40
N GLU A 70 18.58 -19.12 22.04
CA GLU A 70 17.45 -19.58 22.86
C GLU A 70 17.24 -18.66 24.06
N GLU A 71 18.31 -18.35 24.80
CA GLU A 71 18.27 -17.42 25.93
C GLU A 71 17.85 -16.00 25.46
N ARG A 72 18.38 -15.57 24.33
CA ARG A 72 18.03 -14.28 23.72
C ARG A 72 16.54 -14.18 23.43
N PHE A 73 15.97 -15.19 22.76
CA PHE A 73 14.56 -15.22 22.43
C PHE A 73 13.64 -15.54 23.61
N ALA A 74 14.16 -16.05 24.72
CA ALA A 74 13.40 -16.14 25.97
C ALA A 74 13.16 -14.75 26.60
N LEU A 75 14.09 -13.81 26.41
CA LEU A 75 13.96 -12.42 26.88
C LEU A 75 13.18 -11.52 25.92
N VAL A 76 13.52 -11.57 24.64
CA VAL A 76 12.86 -10.79 23.56
C VAL A 76 12.48 -11.72 22.42
N PRO A 77 11.27 -12.34 22.44
CA PRO A 77 10.86 -13.35 21.48
C PRO A 77 10.50 -12.81 20.09
N SER A 78 10.50 -11.50 19.90
CA SER A 78 10.19 -10.89 18.61
C SER A 78 11.19 -11.31 17.53
N ARG A 79 10.66 -11.72 16.38
CA ARG A 79 11.45 -12.16 15.22
C ARG A 79 10.89 -11.59 13.93
N ASP A 80 11.76 -11.25 13.01
CA ASP A 80 11.37 -10.99 11.62
C ASP A 80 11.50 -12.29 10.80
N VAL A 81 10.41 -13.00 10.66
CA VAL A 81 10.39 -14.30 9.97
C VAL A 81 10.52 -14.13 8.46
N THR A 82 9.96 -13.07 7.90
CA THR A 82 10.01 -12.79 6.46
C THR A 82 11.31 -12.13 6.04
N GLY A 83 11.96 -11.42 6.95
CA GLY A 83 13.15 -10.62 6.69
C GLY A 83 12.87 -9.28 5.99
N HIS A 84 11.59 -8.97 5.71
CA HIS A 84 11.21 -7.77 4.97
C HIS A 84 11.51 -6.50 5.75
N GLY A 85 11.05 -6.41 7.00
CA GLY A 85 11.30 -5.23 7.85
C GLY A 85 12.76 -5.04 8.20
N THR A 86 13.54 -6.14 8.36
CA THR A 86 15.00 -6.09 8.54
C THR A 86 15.68 -5.42 7.35
N ALA A 87 15.33 -5.81 6.12
CA ALA A 87 15.88 -5.23 4.91
C ALA A 87 15.47 -3.75 4.76
N VAL A 88 14.20 -3.44 4.96
CA VAL A 88 13.66 -2.06 4.90
C VAL A 88 14.38 -1.15 5.89
N LEU A 89 14.45 -1.54 7.16
CA LEU A 89 15.13 -0.75 8.19
C LEU A 89 16.62 -0.62 7.91
N GLY A 90 17.26 -1.66 7.35
CA GLY A 90 18.66 -1.65 6.96
C GLY A 90 18.97 -0.62 5.87
N ILE A 91 18.14 -0.52 4.84
CA ILE A 91 18.28 0.50 3.78
C ILE A 91 18.11 1.91 4.36
N ALA A 92 17.11 2.10 5.23
CA ALA A 92 16.87 3.41 5.85
C ALA A 92 18.00 3.83 6.80
N ALA A 93 18.44 2.92 7.68
CA ALA A 93 19.27 3.30 8.82
C ALA A 93 20.28 2.23 9.31
N GLY A 94 20.55 1.19 8.56
CA GLY A 94 21.64 0.25 8.88
C GLY A 94 23.00 0.95 8.91
N ASN A 95 23.85 0.61 9.88
CA ASN A 95 25.19 1.23 9.94
C ASN A 95 26.26 0.50 9.12
N GLY A 96 25.90 -0.62 8.46
CA GLY A 96 26.78 -1.37 7.57
C GLY A 96 27.88 -2.18 8.25
N ARG A 97 27.84 -2.35 9.57
CA ARG A 97 28.92 -3.01 10.34
C ARG A 97 29.18 -4.46 9.94
N SER A 98 28.16 -5.15 9.40
CA SER A 98 28.32 -6.51 8.88
C SER A 98 29.03 -6.56 7.53
N SER A 99 29.22 -5.45 6.86
CA SER A 99 29.86 -5.38 5.55
C SER A 99 31.29 -4.82 5.63
N ALA A 100 32.15 -5.22 4.69
CA ALA A 100 33.51 -4.69 4.58
C ALA A 100 33.45 -3.17 4.38
N TYR A 101 34.21 -2.44 5.18
CA TYR A 101 34.29 -0.96 5.14
C TYR A 101 32.93 -0.23 5.21
N ALA A 102 31.92 -0.85 5.84
CA ALA A 102 30.55 -0.34 5.89
C ALA A 102 29.96 -0.02 4.50
N ALA A 103 30.31 -0.83 3.48
CA ALA A 103 29.88 -0.62 2.09
C ALA A 103 28.34 -0.73 1.91
N MET A 104 27.66 -1.46 2.81
CA MET A 104 26.21 -1.62 2.81
C MET A 104 25.52 -0.73 3.85
N ARG A 105 26.07 0.46 4.08
CA ARG A 105 25.52 1.44 5.01
C ARG A 105 24.22 2.03 4.48
N GLY A 106 23.19 2.08 5.33
CA GLY A 106 21.94 2.77 5.05
C GLY A 106 22.08 4.29 5.00
N VAL A 107 20.99 4.97 4.66
CA VAL A 107 21.00 6.41 4.41
C VAL A 107 21.21 7.24 5.69
N ALA A 108 20.53 6.87 6.80
CA ALA A 108 20.60 7.57 8.09
C ALA A 108 21.18 6.67 9.21
N PRO A 109 22.47 6.32 9.13
CA PRO A 109 23.07 5.23 9.93
C PRO A 109 23.20 5.54 11.43
N GLU A 110 23.00 6.78 11.86
CA GLU A 110 23.03 7.18 13.27
C GLU A 110 21.65 7.55 13.84
N ALA A 111 20.58 7.37 13.03
CA ALA A 111 19.22 7.53 13.52
C ALA A 111 18.93 6.56 14.67
N THR A 112 18.11 7.00 15.61
CA THR A 112 17.58 6.14 16.68
C THR A 112 16.37 5.39 16.15
N LEU A 113 16.34 4.06 16.32
CA LEU A 113 15.36 3.20 15.71
C LEU A 113 14.14 2.96 16.60
N VAL A 114 12.96 3.05 16.01
CA VAL A 114 11.69 2.64 16.62
C VAL A 114 11.10 1.55 15.73
N VAL A 115 10.71 0.42 16.28
CA VAL A 115 10.22 -0.71 15.49
C VAL A 115 8.83 -1.10 15.95
N VAL A 116 7.90 -1.23 15.00
CA VAL A 116 6.61 -1.87 15.24
C VAL A 116 6.45 -3.03 14.28
N LYS A 117 6.35 -4.23 14.83
CA LYS A 117 5.98 -5.41 14.07
C LYS A 117 4.46 -5.50 14.01
N LEU A 118 3.93 -5.32 12.80
CA LEU A 118 2.51 -5.49 12.50
C LEU A 118 2.12 -6.96 12.47
N GLY A 119 0.91 -7.27 12.89
CA GLY A 119 0.34 -8.59 12.75
C GLY A 119 -0.63 -8.95 13.86
N ASN A 120 -1.09 -10.19 13.79
CA ASN A 120 -1.97 -10.81 14.77
C ASN A 120 -1.23 -11.97 15.43
N PRO A 121 -1.66 -12.41 16.64
CA PRO A 121 -1.15 -13.64 17.25
C PRO A 121 -1.35 -14.87 16.36
N ASP A 122 -2.44 -14.92 15.58
CA ASP A 122 -2.63 -15.94 14.55
C ASP A 122 -1.98 -15.47 13.23
N PRO A 123 -0.96 -16.19 12.72
CA PRO A 123 -0.29 -15.84 11.47
C PRO A 123 -1.18 -15.92 10.23
N ALA A 124 -2.31 -16.60 10.29
CA ALA A 124 -3.28 -16.66 9.19
C ALA A 124 -4.09 -15.35 9.06
N ASP A 125 -4.15 -14.56 10.12
CA ASP A 125 -4.85 -13.29 10.13
C ASP A 125 -3.96 -12.16 9.56
N LEU A 126 -4.41 -11.48 8.51
CA LEU A 126 -3.75 -10.30 7.99
C LEU A 126 -3.84 -9.11 8.97
N PRO A 127 -2.84 -8.22 9.00
CA PRO A 127 -2.89 -7.02 9.82
C PRO A 127 -4.11 -6.17 9.48
N ARG A 128 -4.82 -5.71 10.51
CA ARG A 128 -6.01 -4.85 10.35
C ARG A 128 -5.60 -3.38 10.23
N THR A 129 -6.42 -2.59 9.55
CA THR A 129 -6.23 -1.13 9.46
C THR A 129 -6.12 -0.47 10.84
N SER A 130 -6.88 -0.94 11.83
CA SER A 130 -6.81 -0.45 13.21
C SER A 130 -5.45 -0.71 13.88
N GLN A 131 -4.78 -1.81 13.55
CA GLN A 131 -3.44 -2.12 14.07
C GLN A 131 -2.37 -1.19 13.46
N LEU A 132 -2.51 -0.86 12.17
CA LEU A 132 -1.65 0.12 11.53
C LEU A 132 -1.85 1.53 12.10
N LEU A 133 -3.12 1.94 12.34
CA LEU A 133 -3.42 3.21 13.02
C LEU A 133 -2.76 3.28 14.40
N GLN A 134 -2.90 2.23 15.21
CA GLN A 134 -2.28 2.14 16.53
C GLN A 134 -0.74 2.17 16.45
N ALA A 135 -0.15 1.52 15.44
CA ALA A 135 1.30 1.52 15.24
C ALA A 135 1.84 2.93 14.95
N VAL A 136 1.15 3.68 14.09
CA VAL A 136 1.52 5.08 13.81
C VAL A 136 1.33 5.96 15.04
N ASP A 137 0.18 5.85 15.74
CA ASP A 137 -0.11 6.58 16.96
C ASP A 137 0.95 6.32 18.06
N PHE A 138 1.36 5.05 18.22
CA PHE A 138 2.43 4.68 19.15
C PHE A 138 3.76 5.37 18.82
N CYS A 139 4.17 5.36 17.55
CA CYS A 139 5.41 6.02 17.13
C CYS A 139 5.36 7.53 17.39
N VAL A 140 4.24 8.17 17.09
CA VAL A 140 4.03 9.62 17.32
C VAL A 140 4.06 9.94 18.82
N ARG A 141 3.33 9.19 19.65
CA ARG A 141 3.34 9.39 21.11
C ARG A 141 4.72 9.17 21.70
N TYR A 142 5.45 8.16 21.22
CA TYR A 142 6.82 7.94 21.65
C TYR A 142 7.73 9.13 21.29
N ALA A 143 7.62 9.64 20.05
CA ALA A 143 8.39 10.79 19.60
C ALA A 143 8.11 12.05 20.44
N LEU A 144 6.83 12.33 20.76
CA LEU A 144 6.41 13.42 21.63
C LEU A 144 6.96 13.24 23.06
N LEU A 145 6.93 12.01 23.59
CA LEU A 145 7.45 11.71 24.93
C LEU A 145 8.94 12.00 25.07
N VAL A 146 9.72 11.71 24.02
CA VAL A 146 11.18 11.90 24.03
C VAL A 146 11.62 13.20 23.35
N GLU A 147 10.67 14.03 22.92
CA GLU A 147 10.87 15.36 22.31
C GLU A 147 11.84 15.33 21.12
N ARG A 148 11.64 14.38 20.18
CA ARG A 148 12.52 14.20 19.03
C ARG A 148 11.73 14.15 17.72
N PRO A 149 12.30 14.68 16.62
CA PRO A 149 11.70 14.55 15.30
C PRO A 149 11.58 13.09 14.86
N LEU A 150 10.49 12.78 14.15
CA LEU A 150 10.12 11.44 13.74
C LEU A 150 9.97 11.31 12.23
N VAL A 151 10.62 10.31 11.65
CA VAL A 151 10.33 9.80 10.31
C VAL A 151 9.73 8.41 10.43
N THR A 152 8.56 8.19 9.84
CA THR A 152 7.90 6.89 9.79
C THR A 152 7.97 6.29 8.39
N ASN A 153 8.53 5.10 8.27
CA ASN A 153 8.54 4.29 7.06
C ASN A 153 7.40 3.28 7.09
N LEU A 154 6.54 3.33 6.07
CA LEU A 154 5.46 2.38 5.82
C LEU A 154 5.70 1.68 4.48
N SER A 155 6.26 0.47 4.53
CA SER A 155 6.43 -0.39 3.36
C SER A 155 5.30 -1.44 3.29
N PHE A 156 4.07 -1.00 3.57
CA PHE A 156 2.85 -1.80 3.61
C PHE A 156 1.75 -1.15 2.78
N GLY A 157 0.95 -1.97 2.09
CA GLY A 157 -0.22 -1.48 1.36
C GLY A 157 -1.08 -2.62 0.83
N ASN A 158 -2.32 -2.30 0.50
CA ASN A 158 -3.28 -3.21 -0.11
C ASN A 158 -4.20 -2.46 -1.09
N ASN A 159 -5.07 -3.19 -1.80
CA ASN A 159 -6.00 -2.61 -2.76
C ASN A 159 -7.39 -2.31 -2.17
N TYR A 160 -7.56 -2.35 -0.82
CA TYR A 160 -8.85 -2.14 -0.18
C TYR A 160 -9.11 -0.67 0.09
N GLY A 161 -9.97 -0.05 -0.70
CA GLY A 161 -10.41 1.33 -0.53
C GLY A 161 -10.67 2.07 -1.83
N SER A 162 -11.01 3.36 -1.70
CA SER A 162 -11.43 4.22 -2.82
C SER A 162 -10.30 4.64 -3.75
N HIS A 163 -9.04 4.47 -3.37
CA HIS A 163 -7.85 5.02 -4.04
C HIS A 163 -7.90 6.55 -4.28
N SER A 164 -8.64 7.26 -3.41
CA SER A 164 -8.86 8.71 -3.49
C SER A 164 -8.13 9.49 -2.40
N GLY A 165 -7.44 8.81 -1.49
CA GLY A 165 -6.75 9.45 -0.37
C GLY A 165 -7.67 9.91 0.77
N ASP A 166 -8.91 9.40 0.84
CA ASP A 166 -9.98 9.85 1.72
C ASP A 166 -10.47 8.78 2.72
N SER A 167 -9.79 7.65 2.83
CA SER A 167 -10.10 6.67 3.87
C SER A 167 -9.81 7.20 5.27
N LEU A 168 -10.41 6.60 6.31
CA LEU A 168 -10.13 6.97 7.70
C LEU A 168 -8.63 6.89 8.03
N LEU A 169 -7.95 5.84 7.55
CA LEU A 169 -6.50 5.68 7.72
C LEU A 169 -5.74 6.84 7.06
N GLU A 170 -6.05 7.15 5.81
CA GLU A 170 -5.37 8.20 5.05
C GLU A 170 -5.63 9.59 5.64
N THR A 171 -6.86 9.84 6.11
CA THR A 171 -7.21 11.07 6.83
C THR A 171 -6.38 11.22 8.09
N TYR A 172 -6.21 10.13 8.86
CA TYR A 172 -5.36 10.14 10.04
C TYR A 172 -3.88 10.38 9.69
N LEU A 173 -3.35 9.70 8.67
CA LEU A 173 -1.96 9.89 8.21
C LEU A 173 -1.72 11.33 7.74
N ASN A 174 -2.70 11.93 7.04
CA ASN A 174 -2.64 13.33 6.64
C ASN A 174 -2.57 14.27 7.85
N ALA A 175 -3.39 14.02 8.86
CA ALA A 175 -3.37 14.80 10.10
C ALA A 175 -2.03 14.66 10.84
N VAL A 176 -1.50 13.45 10.96
CA VAL A 176 -0.19 13.19 11.60
C VAL A 176 0.96 13.85 10.83
N SER A 177 0.95 13.80 9.50
CA SER A 177 1.98 14.44 8.68
C SER A 177 2.02 15.96 8.84
N ASN A 178 0.93 16.56 9.31
CA ASN A 178 0.82 18.00 9.59
C ASN A 178 1.13 18.36 11.04
N LEU A 179 1.34 17.38 11.92
CA LEU A 179 1.94 17.64 13.22
C LEU A 179 3.41 18.04 13.00
N GLY A 180 3.90 19.07 13.68
CA GLY A 180 5.29 19.50 13.54
C GLY A 180 6.27 18.36 13.82
N GLN A 181 7.39 18.35 13.10
CA GLN A 181 8.50 17.39 13.25
C GLN A 181 8.15 15.92 12.93
N ASN A 182 7.09 15.69 12.16
CA ASN A 182 6.69 14.35 11.69
C ASN A 182 6.71 14.26 10.17
N VAL A 183 7.23 13.16 9.64
CA VAL A 183 7.19 12.79 8.21
C VAL A 183 6.79 11.34 8.08
N ILE A 184 5.90 11.04 7.14
CA ILE A 184 5.50 9.67 6.80
C ILE A 184 5.88 9.40 5.34
N CYS A 185 6.66 8.35 5.09
CA CYS A 185 7.01 7.86 3.77
C CYS A 185 6.32 6.51 3.51
N ILE A 186 5.65 6.37 2.38
CA ILE A 186 4.82 5.22 2.04
C ILE A 186 5.20 4.68 0.66
N GLY A 187 5.37 3.37 0.53
CA GLY A 187 5.59 2.74 -0.77
C GLY A 187 4.36 2.79 -1.68
N ALA A 188 4.55 3.08 -2.96
CA ALA A 188 3.47 3.19 -3.94
C ALA A 188 2.72 1.86 -4.19
N GLY A 189 3.27 0.74 -3.73
CA GLY A 189 2.76 -0.61 -3.99
C GLY A 189 3.38 -1.25 -5.23
N ASN A 190 3.14 -2.55 -5.39
CA ASN A 190 3.75 -3.35 -6.46
C ASN A 190 2.69 -3.87 -7.44
N GLU A 191 1.63 -3.11 -7.67
CA GLU A 191 0.46 -3.51 -8.46
C GLU A 191 0.46 -2.93 -9.89
N GLY A 192 1.52 -2.23 -10.31
CA GLY A 192 1.60 -1.52 -11.60
C GLY A 192 1.44 -2.40 -12.85
N ASP A 193 1.79 -3.69 -12.78
CA ASP A 193 1.72 -4.64 -13.89
C ASP A 193 0.96 -5.95 -13.57
N THR A 194 0.30 -6.01 -12.43
CA THR A 194 -0.40 -7.24 -11.97
C THR A 194 -1.74 -7.47 -12.64
N GLY A 195 -2.31 -6.46 -13.27
CA GLY A 195 -3.62 -6.56 -13.93
C GLY A 195 -4.81 -6.60 -12.97
N ARG A 196 -4.70 -5.99 -11.80
CA ARG A 196 -5.72 -6.05 -10.73
C ARG A 196 -6.59 -4.81 -10.60
N HIS A 197 -6.45 -3.86 -11.49
CA HIS A 197 -7.31 -2.71 -11.62
C HIS A 197 -7.98 -2.67 -12.99
N TYR A 198 -9.26 -2.28 -13.02
CA TYR A 198 -10.01 -1.98 -14.22
C TYR A 198 -10.79 -0.68 -14.02
N ALA A 199 -10.67 0.25 -14.94
CA ALA A 199 -11.46 1.47 -14.99
C ALA A 199 -12.34 1.50 -16.22
N GLY A 200 -13.61 1.92 -16.07
CA GLY A 200 -14.58 2.04 -17.16
C GLY A 200 -15.51 3.24 -17.02
N ASN A 201 -16.28 3.50 -18.09
CA ASN A 201 -17.30 4.54 -18.08
C ASN A 201 -18.53 4.11 -18.86
N LEU A 202 -19.66 3.96 -18.17
CA LEU A 202 -20.94 3.52 -18.72
C LEU A 202 -21.60 4.52 -19.70
N LYS A 203 -21.07 5.75 -19.82
CA LYS A 203 -21.53 6.76 -20.80
C LYS A 203 -20.73 6.71 -22.11
N SER A 204 -19.42 6.40 -22.04
CA SER A 204 -18.50 6.50 -23.17
C SER A 204 -18.39 5.21 -24.00
N ASP A 205 -18.60 4.05 -23.36
CA ASP A 205 -18.47 2.74 -24.01
C ASP A 205 -19.57 2.46 -25.06
N ARG A 206 -20.41 3.47 -25.33
CA ARG A 206 -21.39 3.48 -26.42
C ARG A 206 -20.77 3.41 -27.84
N LYS A 207 -19.46 3.62 -28.00
CA LYS A 207 -18.84 3.77 -29.34
C LYS A 207 -18.11 2.53 -29.84
N SER A 208 -17.83 1.53 -29.02
CA SER A 208 -17.01 0.38 -29.43
C SER A 208 -17.80 -0.88 -29.84
N SER A 209 -19.12 -0.95 -29.60
CA SER A 209 -19.96 -2.08 -30.03
C SER A 209 -20.74 -1.85 -31.34
N GLY A 210 -20.44 -0.79 -32.07
CA GLY A 210 -21.10 -0.42 -33.32
C GLY A 210 -20.61 -1.19 -34.53
N GLN A 211 -20.88 -2.48 -34.66
CA GLN A 211 -21.09 -3.08 -35.96
C GLN A 211 -22.53 -2.80 -36.38
N THR A 212 -22.65 -1.85 -37.31
CA THR A 212 -23.90 -1.47 -37.96
C THR A 212 -24.38 -2.66 -38.84
N GLN A 213 -25.25 -3.50 -38.34
CA GLN A 213 -26.11 -4.32 -39.20
C GLN A 213 -27.32 -3.47 -39.60
N THR A 214 -27.30 -3.05 -40.81
CA THR A 214 -28.47 -2.46 -41.52
C THR A 214 -29.52 -3.53 -41.68
N VAL A 215 -30.49 -3.61 -40.78
CA VAL A 215 -31.70 -4.38 -41.00
C VAL A 215 -32.75 -3.45 -41.61
N ARG A 216 -33.13 -3.75 -42.85
CA ARG A 216 -34.24 -3.11 -43.54
C ARG A 216 -35.54 -3.33 -42.76
N ALA A 217 -36.18 -2.22 -42.39
CA ALA A 217 -37.49 -2.25 -41.79
C ALA A 217 -38.55 -2.72 -42.76
N THR A 218 -39.29 -3.78 -42.40
CA THR A 218 -40.61 -4.06 -42.91
C THR A 218 -41.61 -3.55 -41.90
N SER A 219 -42.52 -2.76 -42.40
CA SER A 219 -43.61 -2.08 -41.66
C SER A 219 -44.63 -3.07 -41.10
N ASP A 220 -44.84 -3.07 -39.78
CA ASP A 220 -46.09 -3.46 -39.17
C ASP A 220 -46.29 -2.70 -37.85
N PRO A 221 -47.35 -1.92 -37.67
CA PRO A 221 -47.58 -1.07 -36.53
C PRO A 221 -48.54 -1.72 -35.51
N ALA A 222 -48.07 -2.48 -34.57
CA ALA A 222 -48.74 -2.73 -33.28
C ALA A 222 -48.02 -3.72 -32.40
N ALA A 223 -47.05 -3.26 -31.59
CA ALA A 223 -46.78 -3.83 -30.26
C ALA A 223 -45.72 -2.94 -29.55
N THR A 224 -46.19 -1.95 -28.85
CA THR A 224 -45.40 -1.20 -27.87
C THR A 224 -45.11 -2.11 -26.70
N SER A 225 -43.91 -2.68 -26.65
CA SER A 225 -43.32 -3.20 -25.42
C SER A 225 -42.02 -2.47 -25.13
N ALA A 226 -42.08 -1.60 -24.14
CA ALA A 226 -41.00 -0.74 -23.66
C ALA A 226 -39.89 -1.51 -22.88
N VAL A 227 -39.63 -2.76 -23.20
CA VAL A 227 -38.71 -3.63 -22.43
C VAL A 227 -37.32 -3.82 -23.10
N SER A 228 -37.13 -3.35 -24.33
CA SER A 228 -35.90 -3.69 -25.10
C SER A 228 -34.78 -2.65 -25.11
N ALA A 229 -34.96 -1.46 -24.54
CA ALA A 229 -33.96 -0.38 -24.68
C ALA A 229 -32.84 -0.35 -23.61
N THR A 230 -32.94 -1.17 -22.55
CA THR A 230 -31.97 -1.16 -21.44
C THR A 230 -30.87 -2.23 -21.57
N ALA A 231 -31.11 -3.29 -22.31
CA ALA A 231 -30.13 -4.39 -22.48
C ALA A 231 -28.90 -3.99 -23.31
N ASP A 232 -29.01 -2.97 -24.14
CA ASP A 232 -27.97 -2.51 -25.07
C ASP A 232 -26.94 -1.54 -24.44
N ARG A 233 -27.06 -1.28 -23.11
CA ARG A 233 -26.19 -0.32 -22.41
C ARG A 233 -25.24 -0.94 -21.38
N ALA A 234 -25.27 -2.24 -21.20
CA ALA A 234 -24.48 -2.92 -20.19
C ALA A 234 -23.01 -3.05 -20.63
N VAL A 235 -22.08 -2.82 -19.71
CA VAL A 235 -20.66 -3.12 -19.86
C VAL A 235 -20.35 -4.44 -19.18
N SER A 236 -19.64 -5.33 -19.88
CA SER A 236 -19.17 -6.61 -19.35
C SER A 236 -17.68 -6.52 -19.07
N VAL A 237 -17.28 -6.84 -17.86
CA VAL A 237 -15.88 -6.90 -17.42
C VAL A 237 -15.55 -8.35 -17.10
N GLU A 238 -14.54 -8.88 -17.78
CA GLU A 238 -14.07 -10.25 -17.58
C GLU A 238 -12.82 -10.27 -16.72
N PHE A 239 -12.79 -11.21 -15.78
CA PHE A 239 -11.63 -11.46 -14.94
C PHE A 239 -11.43 -12.97 -14.77
N GLN A 240 -10.17 -13.37 -14.74
CA GLN A 240 -9.79 -14.74 -14.48
C GLN A 240 -9.62 -14.93 -12.96
N VAL A 241 -10.11 -16.07 -12.47
CA VAL A 241 -9.82 -16.60 -11.14
C VAL A 241 -8.87 -17.78 -11.29
N GLY A 242 -7.74 -17.73 -10.61
CA GLY A 242 -6.73 -18.80 -10.61
C GLY A 242 -7.23 -20.05 -9.87
N ALA A 243 -6.49 -21.14 -10.01
CA ALA A 243 -6.75 -22.35 -9.26
C ALA A 243 -6.41 -22.14 -7.77
N TYR A 244 -7.16 -22.83 -6.89
CA TYR A 244 -6.91 -22.85 -5.43
C TYR A 244 -7.14 -21.54 -4.68
N GLU A 245 -7.83 -20.57 -5.27
CA GLU A 245 -8.30 -19.41 -4.51
C GLU A 245 -9.40 -19.83 -3.55
N SER A 246 -9.12 -19.88 -2.25
CA SER A 246 -10.11 -20.27 -1.22
C SER A 246 -11.17 -19.20 -1.05
N SER A 247 -10.75 -17.95 -1.07
CA SER A 247 -11.62 -16.77 -1.03
C SER A 247 -10.88 -15.54 -1.54
N PHE A 248 -11.62 -14.59 -2.09
CA PHE A 248 -11.12 -13.25 -2.41
C PHE A 248 -12.28 -12.26 -2.47
N SER A 249 -11.96 -10.98 -2.63
CA SER A 249 -12.96 -9.93 -2.81
C SER A 249 -12.76 -9.18 -4.12
N LEU A 250 -13.85 -8.61 -4.63
CA LEU A 250 -13.86 -7.64 -5.72
C LEU A 250 -14.52 -6.37 -5.22
N GLN A 251 -13.84 -5.24 -5.30
CA GLN A 251 -14.40 -3.94 -4.96
C GLN A 251 -14.77 -3.18 -6.22
N ILE A 252 -15.93 -2.57 -6.22
CA ILE A 252 -16.42 -1.65 -7.24
C ILE A 252 -16.62 -0.30 -6.59
N TRP A 253 -15.95 0.71 -7.11
CA TRP A 253 -16.07 2.08 -6.64
C TRP A 253 -16.66 2.97 -7.73
N LYS A 254 -17.71 3.70 -7.39
CA LYS A 254 -18.44 4.62 -8.28
C LYS A 254 -18.89 5.87 -7.54
N VAL A 255 -19.39 6.86 -8.25
CA VAL A 255 -20.11 7.99 -7.63
C VAL A 255 -21.40 7.48 -7.01
N TYR A 256 -21.71 7.91 -5.78
CA TYR A 256 -22.88 7.45 -5.04
C TYR A 256 -24.20 7.63 -5.80
N GLY A 257 -24.37 8.76 -6.48
CA GLY A 257 -25.57 9.07 -7.25
C GLY A 257 -25.77 8.29 -8.55
N ASP A 258 -24.79 7.49 -8.99
CA ASP A 258 -24.95 6.60 -10.13
C ASP A 258 -25.69 5.32 -9.72
N GLU A 259 -26.75 4.97 -10.41
CA GLU A 259 -27.48 3.72 -10.22
C GLU A 259 -26.95 2.66 -11.19
N ILE A 260 -26.33 1.61 -10.67
CA ILE A 260 -25.72 0.52 -11.47
C ILE A 260 -26.21 -0.81 -10.91
N SER A 261 -26.94 -1.56 -11.73
CA SER A 261 -27.30 -2.96 -11.43
C SER A 261 -26.17 -3.90 -11.86
N ILE A 262 -26.01 -4.98 -11.13
CA ILE A 262 -24.92 -5.95 -11.31
C ILE A 262 -25.51 -7.30 -11.70
N GLU A 263 -24.86 -8.02 -12.62
CA GLU A 263 -25.07 -9.44 -12.87
C GLU A 263 -23.71 -10.13 -12.91
N LEU A 264 -23.58 -11.26 -12.24
CA LEU A 264 -22.41 -12.13 -12.25
C LEU A 264 -22.70 -13.39 -13.06
N ILE A 265 -21.74 -13.81 -13.84
CA ILE A 265 -21.77 -15.04 -14.62
C ILE A 265 -20.53 -15.86 -14.24
N SER A 266 -20.74 -17.07 -13.72
CA SER A 266 -19.65 -17.97 -13.34
C SER A 266 -18.98 -18.59 -14.56
N PRO A 267 -17.78 -19.19 -14.43
CA PRO A 267 -17.12 -19.95 -15.49
C PRO A 267 -18.00 -21.06 -16.08
N GLY A 268 -18.82 -21.71 -15.28
CA GLY A 268 -19.82 -22.69 -15.71
C GLY A 268 -21.05 -22.09 -16.38
N GLY A 269 -21.13 -20.78 -16.56
CA GLY A 269 -22.25 -20.09 -17.22
C GLY A 269 -23.47 -19.86 -16.34
N ILE A 270 -23.39 -20.13 -15.04
CA ILE A 270 -24.48 -19.86 -14.09
C ILE A 270 -24.57 -18.35 -13.84
N ARG A 271 -25.78 -17.80 -13.92
CA ARG A 271 -26.06 -16.38 -13.78
C ARG A 271 -26.67 -16.07 -12.42
N SER A 272 -26.26 -14.98 -11.80
CA SER A 272 -26.87 -14.46 -10.56
C SER A 272 -28.26 -13.86 -10.77
N GLY A 273 -28.61 -13.57 -12.02
CA GLY A 273 -29.68 -12.61 -12.32
C GLY A 273 -29.26 -11.18 -12.00
N THR A 274 -30.15 -10.24 -12.28
CA THR A 274 -29.87 -8.82 -12.06
C THR A 274 -30.05 -8.46 -10.57
N LEU A 275 -28.98 -7.99 -9.96
CA LEU A 275 -28.95 -7.47 -8.58
C LEU A 275 -29.15 -5.95 -8.62
N SER A 276 -30.28 -5.52 -8.08
CA SER A 276 -30.64 -4.10 -8.06
C SER A 276 -29.75 -3.28 -7.09
N PRO A 277 -29.54 -1.97 -7.35
CA PRO A 277 -28.71 -1.11 -6.53
C PRO A 277 -29.41 -0.68 -5.22
N VAL A 278 -29.71 -1.66 -4.37
CA VAL A 278 -30.36 -1.45 -3.06
C VAL A 278 -29.31 -1.58 -1.96
N LEU A 279 -29.24 -0.58 -1.07
CA LEU A 279 -28.34 -0.62 0.08
C LEU A 279 -28.57 -1.85 0.95
N GLY A 280 -27.49 -2.50 1.37
CA GLY A 280 -27.54 -3.68 2.20
C GLY A 280 -26.74 -4.86 1.64
N THR A 281 -27.08 -6.05 2.07
CA THR A 281 -26.38 -7.29 1.72
C THR A 281 -27.28 -8.26 0.96
N ALA A 282 -26.68 -8.98 0.00
CA ALA A 282 -27.30 -10.13 -0.65
C ALA A 282 -26.34 -11.31 -0.66
N ARG A 283 -26.84 -12.51 -0.38
CA ARG A 283 -26.08 -13.76 -0.44
C ARG A 283 -26.58 -14.60 -1.61
N LEU A 284 -25.66 -15.13 -2.38
CA LEU A 284 -25.93 -15.89 -3.61
C LEU A 284 -25.02 -17.12 -3.65
N THR A 285 -25.47 -18.14 -4.38
CA THR A 285 -24.62 -19.30 -4.68
C THR A 285 -24.61 -19.52 -6.20
N LEU A 286 -23.44 -19.52 -6.80
CA LEU A 286 -23.23 -19.78 -8.21
C LEU A 286 -22.34 -21.04 -8.36
N GLY A 287 -22.95 -22.19 -8.57
CA GLY A 287 -22.21 -23.46 -8.62
C GLY A 287 -21.50 -23.74 -7.27
N PRO A 288 -20.18 -23.98 -7.29
CA PRO A 288 -19.40 -24.26 -6.08
C PRO A 288 -18.97 -22.99 -5.33
N THR A 289 -19.41 -21.80 -5.73
CA THR A 289 -19.00 -20.53 -5.17
C THR A 289 -20.15 -19.82 -4.46
N GLU A 290 -19.93 -19.49 -3.20
CA GLU A 290 -20.78 -18.56 -2.45
C GLU A 290 -20.30 -17.13 -2.65
N LEU A 291 -21.24 -16.21 -2.82
CA LEU A 291 -21.01 -14.80 -3.01
C LEU A 291 -21.77 -14.02 -1.94
N LEU A 292 -21.10 -13.08 -1.30
CA LEU A 292 -21.73 -12.05 -0.48
C LEU A 292 -21.52 -10.71 -1.18
N LEU A 293 -22.61 -10.09 -1.57
CA LEU A 293 -22.66 -8.74 -2.12
C LEU A 293 -23.03 -7.77 -1.01
N PHE A 294 -22.30 -6.67 -0.90
CA PHE A 294 -22.62 -5.55 -0.04
C PHE A 294 -22.67 -4.25 -0.86
N TYR A 295 -23.84 -3.61 -0.91
CA TYR A 295 -24.00 -2.25 -1.40
C TYR A 295 -23.84 -1.29 -0.24
N GLY A 296 -22.69 -0.62 -0.18
CA GLY A 296 -22.31 0.26 0.92
C GLY A 296 -23.07 1.60 0.91
N MET A 297 -23.26 2.14 2.10
CA MET A 297 -23.64 3.55 2.26
C MET A 297 -22.41 4.44 1.99
N PRO A 298 -22.62 5.72 1.59
CA PRO A 298 -21.50 6.64 1.47
C PRO A 298 -20.81 6.82 2.83
N SER A 299 -19.49 6.84 2.80
CA SER A 299 -18.69 7.16 3.98
C SER A 299 -18.78 8.66 4.28
N PRO A 300 -18.69 9.10 5.55
CA PRO A 300 -18.57 10.52 5.88
C PRO A 300 -17.27 11.16 5.32
N TYR A 301 -16.32 10.34 4.87
CA TYR A 301 -15.02 10.78 4.32
C TYR A 301 -14.98 10.73 2.79
N SER A 302 -15.96 10.13 2.12
CA SER A 302 -15.96 9.96 0.67
C SER A 302 -17.36 10.09 0.05
N GLN A 303 -17.43 10.77 -1.11
CA GLN A 303 -18.65 10.82 -1.93
C GLN A 303 -18.81 9.57 -2.83
N ALA A 304 -17.84 8.70 -2.84
CA ALA A 304 -17.87 7.47 -3.59
C ALA A 304 -18.68 6.39 -2.85
N GLN A 305 -19.30 5.50 -3.61
CA GLN A 305 -19.96 4.31 -3.09
C GLN A 305 -19.10 3.09 -3.38
N GLU A 306 -18.88 2.30 -2.35
CA GLU A 306 -18.33 0.96 -2.48
C GLU A 306 -19.44 -0.06 -2.74
N ILE A 307 -19.21 -0.95 -3.68
CA ILE A 307 -19.94 -2.21 -3.80
C ILE A 307 -18.90 -3.31 -3.61
N TYR A 308 -19.06 -4.09 -2.57
CA TYR A 308 -18.10 -5.10 -2.15
C TYR A 308 -18.67 -6.49 -2.38
N LEU A 309 -17.90 -7.31 -3.10
CA LEU A 309 -18.24 -8.70 -3.35
C LEU A 309 -17.17 -9.60 -2.72
N THR A 310 -17.59 -10.59 -1.94
CA THR A 310 -16.71 -11.68 -1.54
C THR A 310 -17.06 -12.94 -2.33
N PHE A 311 -16.04 -13.70 -2.66
CA PHE A 311 -16.12 -15.00 -3.31
C PHE A 311 -15.51 -16.03 -2.38
N GLN A 312 -16.18 -17.14 -2.13
CA GLN A 312 -15.72 -18.20 -1.26
C GLN A 312 -16.19 -19.56 -1.79
N GLY A 313 -15.36 -20.58 -1.68
CA GLY A 313 -15.76 -21.96 -1.97
C GLY A 313 -16.82 -22.47 -1.00
N THR A 314 -17.77 -23.28 -1.45
CA THR A 314 -18.88 -23.79 -0.63
C THR A 314 -18.86 -25.30 -0.43
N GLY A 315 -19.37 -25.78 0.68
CA GLY A 315 -19.54 -27.19 0.96
C GLY A 315 -18.22 -27.96 0.94
N ASN A 316 -18.11 -28.97 0.08
CA ASN A 316 -16.88 -29.75 -0.10
C ASN A 316 -15.86 -29.08 -1.06
N HIS A 317 -16.20 -27.95 -1.63
CA HIS A 317 -15.31 -27.20 -2.51
C HIS A 317 -14.53 -26.18 -1.66
N LEU A 318 -13.23 -26.44 -1.49
CA LEU A 318 -12.33 -25.59 -0.70
C LEU A 318 -11.90 -24.33 -1.45
N SER A 319 -12.24 -24.18 -2.73
CA SER A 319 -11.87 -23.06 -3.56
C SER A 319 -13.04 -22.53 -4.38
N VAL A 320 -12.94 -21.26 -4.71
CA VAL A 320 -13.80 -20.57 -5.69
C VAL A 320 -13.69 -21.25 -7.04
N GLU A 321 -14.77 -21.28 -7.83
CA GLU A 321 -14.75 -21.82 -9.19
C GLU A 321 -13.72 -21.08 -10.05
N ASN A 322 -12.67 -21.80 -10.47
CA ASN A 322 -11.61 -21.24 -11.29
C ASN A 322 -12.05 -21.08 -12.76
N GLY A 323 -11.52 -20.08 -13.43
CA GLY A 323 -11.84 -19.76 -14.81
C GLY A 323 -12.27 -18.32 -15.01
N ILE A 324 -12.98 -18.07 -16.11
CA ILE A 324 -13.39 -16.71 -16.50
C ILE A 324 -14.73 -16.37 -15.88
N TRP A 325 -14.73 -15.38 -14.99
CA TRP A 325 -15.92 -14.75 -14.48
C TRP A 325 -16.26 -13.50 -15.27
N THR A 326 -17.55 -13.23 -15.46
CA THR A 326 -18.03 -12.01 -16.11
C THR A 326 -18.86 -11.21 -15.12
N LEU A 327 -18.47 -9.96 -14.88
CA LEU A 327 -19.26 -8.95 -14.19
C LEU A 327 -19.93 -8.06 -15.23
N ARG A 328 -21.26 -8.06 -15.25
CA ARG A 328 -22.05 -7.19 -16.12
C ARG A 328 -22.63 -6.05 -15.32
N LEU A 329 -22.33 -4.83 -15.75
CA LEU A 329 -22.79 -3.58 -15.14
C LEU A 329 -23.83 -2.93 -16.04
N THR A 330 -25.06 -2.80 -15.53
CA THR A 330 -26.17 -2.20 -16.28
C THR A 330 -26.52 -0.85 -15.69
N PRO A 331 -26.39 0.25 -16.46
CA PRO A 331 -26.68 1.59 -15.96
C PRO A 331 -28.17 1.85 -15.81
N GLY A 332 -28.55 2.42 -14.68
CA GLY A 332 -29.81 3.14 -14.47
C GLY A 332 -29.61 4.64 -14.72
N ARG A 333 -29.90 5.47 -13.71
CA ARG A 333 -29.61 6.90 -13.74
C ARG A 333 -28.10 7.12 -13.49
N LEU A 334 -27.44 7.89 -14.36
CA LEU A 334 -26.01 8.18 -14.25
C LEU A 334 -25.76 9.68 -14.11
N ILE A 335 -24.97 10.06 -13.10
CA ILE A 335 -24.38 11.38 -12.92
C ILE A 335 -23.02 11.42 -13.62
N SER A 336 -22.09 10.55 -13.24
CA SER A 336 -20.75 10.39 -13.80
C SER A 336 -20.67 9.26 -14.82
N GLY A 337 -21.09 8.08 -14.42
CA GLY A 337 -20.93 6.83 -15.17
C GLY A 337 -19.55 6.19 -15.03
N SER A 338 -18.58 6.85 -14.41
CA SER A 338 -17.24 6.31 -14.18
C SER A 338 -17.25 5.33 -13.01
N PHE A 339 -16.54 4.24 -13.17
CA PHE A 339 -16.37 3.23 -12.14
C PHE A 339 -14.97 2.59 -12.22
N ASP A 340 -14.52 2.10 -11.09
CA ASP A 340 -13.27 1.38 -10.96
C ASP A 340 -13.48 0.06 -10.21
N LEU A 341 -12.72 -0.95 -10.56
CA LEU A 341 -12.74 -2.28 -9.97
C LEU A 341 -11.34 -2.66 -9.49
N TRP A 342 -11.23 -3.17 -8.26
CA TRP A 342 -9.99 -3.73 -7.74
C TRP A 342 -10.17 -5.15 -7.24
N LEU A 343 -9.26 -6.03 -7.68
CA LEU A 343 -8.97 -7.31 -7.07
C LEU A 343 -7.91 -7.14 -5.96
N PRO A 344 -7.80 -8.07 -5.00
CA PRO A 344 -6.80 -7.99 -3.95
C PRO A 344 -5.37 -7.99 -4.50
N GLY A 345 -4.42 -7.45 -3.73
CA GLY A 345 -3.00 -7.42 -4.07
C GLY A 345 -2.35 -8.81 -4.10
N GLY A 346 -1.12 -8.88 -4.66
CA GLY A 346 -0.39 -10.12 -4.91
C GLY A 346 -0.11 -11.02 -3.72
N ASN A 347 -0.24 -10.48 -2.51
CA ASN A 347 -0.07 -11.28 -1.28
C ASN A 347 -1.35 -12.02 -0.86
N ALA A 348 -2.51 -11.67 -1.44
CA ALA A 348 -3.80 -12.23 -1.04
C ALA A 348 -4.40 -13.17 -2.08
N VAL A 349 -4.01 -13.08 -3.35
CA VAL A 349 -4.46 -13.95 -4.43
C VAL A 349 -3.32 -14.30 -5.38
N GLY A 350 -3.42 -15.41 -6.09
CA GLY A 350 -2.43 -15.88 -7.05
C GLY A 350 -2.28 -14.95 -8.28
N SER A 351 -1.17 -15.05 -8.99
CA SER A 351 -0.86 -14.21 -10.16
C SER A 351 -1.81 -14.42 -11.34
N GLN A 352 -2.55 -15.52 -11.37
CA GLN A 352 -3.54 -15.82 -12.40
C GLN A 352 -4.88 -15.08 -12.18
N THR A 353 -5.15 -14.61 -10.96
CA THR A 353 -6.37 -13.86 -10.63
C THR A 353 -6.19 -12.40 -11.02
N ARG A 354 -6.76 -12.01 -12.19
CA ARG A 354 -6.58 -10.70 -12.80
C ARG A 354 -7.66 -10.37 -13.82
N PHE A 355 -7.81 -9.09 -14.17
CA PHE A 355 -8.65 -8.67 -15.29
C PHE A 355 -8.03 -9.02 -16.64
N PHE A 356 -8.87 -9.32 -17.64
CA PHE A 356 -8.40 -9.55 -19.01
C PHE A 356 -7.98 -8.26 -19.73
N SER A 357 -8.65 -7.16 -19.44
CA SER A 357 -8.35 -5.85 -20.01
C SER A 357 -8.05 -4.84 -18.88
N PRO A 358 -6.95 -5.02 -18.13
CA PRO A 358 -6.65 -4.20 -16.97
C PRO A 358 -6.29 -2.76 -17.36
N THR A 359 -6.55 -1.84 -16.45
CA THR A 359 -6.06 -0.47 -16.50
C THR A 359 -4.75 -0.39 -15.70
N ALA A 360 -3.69 0.07 -16.34
CA ALA A 360 -2.37 0.12 -15.70
C ALA A 360 -2.21 1.27 -14.69
N ASP A 361 -3.01 2.31 -14.82
CA ASP A 361 -2.96 3.50 -13.94
C ASP A 361 -3.88 3.34 -12.73
N THR A 362 -3.73 4.21 -11.72
CA THR A 362 -4.48 4.16 -10.44
C THR A 362 -4.29 2.82 -9.71
N THR A 363 -3.05 2.35 -9.73
CA THR A 363 -2.60 1.10 -9.08
C THR A 363 -1.76 1.36 -7.82
N LEU A 364 -1.84 2.57 -7.28
CA LEU A 364 -1.28 2.91 -5.97
C LEU A 364 -2.02 2.13 -4.89
N THR A 365 -1.31 1.47 -4.00
CA THR A 365 -1.96 0.76 -2.89
C THR A 365 -2.34 1.72 -1.75
N ILE A 366 -3.38 1.38 -0.99
CA ILE A 366 -3.76 2.11 0.22
C ILE A 366 -2.78 1.73 1.35
N PRO A 367 -2.16 2.69 2.09
CA PRO A 367 -2.53 4.11 2.14
C PRO A 367 -1.63 5.06 1.33
N SER A 368 -0.96 4.61 0.26
CA SER A 368 -0.04 5.46 -0.49
C SER A 368 -0.73 6.62 -1.24
N THR A 369 -2.05 6.61 -1.32
CA THR A 369 -2.85 7.73 -1.85
C THR A 369 -3.09 8.84 -0.82
N ALA A 370 -2.59 8.71 0.42
CA ALA A 370 -2.64 9.76 1.43
C ALA A 370 -1.93 11.03 0.92
N ARG A 371 -2.61 12.17 1.01
CA ARG A 371 -2.19 13.41 0.37
C ARG A 371 -0.90 13.98 0.95
N SER A 372 -0.83 14.11 2.29
CA SER A 372 0.29 14.76 2.99
C SER A 372 1.51 13.86 3.17
N ALA A 373 1.34 12.54 3.15
CA ALA A 373 2.45 11.59 3.19
C ALA A 373 3.26 11.61 1.89
N ILE A 374 4.52 11.21 1.97
CA ILE A 374 5.42 11.09 0.82
C ILE A 374 5.26 9.71 0.21
N THR A 375 4.69 9.63 -0.99
CA THR A 375 4.51 8.37 -1.70
C THR A 375 5.69 8.11 -2.63
N VAL A 376 6.29 6.93 -2.50
CA VAL A 376 7.55 6.58 -3.16
C VAL A 376 7.34 5.47 -4.19
N GLY A 377 7.56 5.81 -5.46
CA GLY A 377 7.66 4.85 -6.56
C GLY A 377 9.04 4.20 -6.65
N ALA A 378 9.15 3.15 -7.47
CA ALA A 378 10.41 2.44 -7.70
C ALA A 378 10.95 2.64 -9.12
N TYR A 379 12.28 2.77 -9.23
CA TYR A 379 12.98 2.69 -10.50
C TYR A 379 14.18 1.73 -10.43
N ASP A 380 14.60 1.20 -11.57
CA ASP A 380 15.82 0.42 -11.68
C ASP A 380 17.05 1.37 -11.78
N PRO A 381 17.93 1.40 -10.77
CA PRO A 381 19.08 2.32 -10.78
C PRO A 381 20.14 1.99 -11.84
N ARG A 382 20.19 0.73 -12.32
CA ARG A 382 21.16 0.32 -13.34
C ARG A 382 20.76 0.75 -14.73
N LEU A 383 19.45 0.67 -15.03
CA LEU A 383 18.89 1.04 -16.32
C LEU A 383 18.39 2.48 -16.37
N SER A 384 18.33 3.16 -15.22
CA SER A 384 17.66 4.45 -15.07
C SER A 384 16.27 4.45 -15.68
N SER A 385 15.48 3.41 -15.36
CA SER A 385 14.15 3.19 -15.92
C SER A 385 13.11 2.95 -14.84
N TYR A 386 11.87 3.37 -15.10
CA TYR A 386 10.73 3.04 -14.25
C TYR A 386 10.62 1.51 -14.07
N ALA A 387 10.34 1.07 -12.85
CA ALA A 387 10.11 -0.33 -12.55
C ALA A 387 8.63 -0.69 -12.80
N SER A 388 8.36 -1.62 -13.73
CA SER A 388 6.99 -1.91 -14.23
C SER A 388 5.98 -2.27 -13.15
N PHE A 389 6.45 -2.94 -12.09
CA PHE A 389 5.62 -3.32 -10.94
C PHE A 389 5.20 -2.13 -10.07
N SER A 390 5.95 -1.01 -10.10
CA SER A 390 5.67 0.13 -9.22
C SER A 390 4.28 0.69 -9.45
N GLY A 391 3.52 0.90 -8.37
CA GLY A 391 2.19 1.48 -8.42
C GLY A 391 2.17 2.83 -9.13
N ARG A 392 1.14 3.04 -9.95
CA ARG A 392 0.96 4.24 -10.78
C ARG A 392 -0.21 5.07 -10.30
N GLY A 393 -0.05 6.39 -10.37
CA GLY A 393 -1.11 7.36 -10.14
C GLY A 393 -2.01 7.55 -11.36
N TYR A 394 -2.80 8.55 -11.37
CA TYR A 394 -3.02 9.51 -10.28
C TYR A 394 -3.96 8.92 -9.23
N THR A 395 -4.25 9.70 -8.14
CA THR A 395 -5.36 9.35 -7.25
C THR A 395 -6.68 9.37 -8.00
N ARG A 396 -7.63 8.53 -7.59
CA ARG A 396 -8.84 8.23 -8.36
C ARG A 396 -9.73 9.45 -8.65
N ILE A 397 -10.06 10.26 -7.66
CA ILE A 397 -11.04 11.35 -7.81
C ILE A 397 -10.37 12.70 -8.09
N LEU A 398 -9.42 13.07 -7.25
CA LEU A 398 -8.79 14.39 -7.33
C LEU A 398 -7.66 14.45 -8.36
N HIS A 399 -7.27 13.31 -8.92
CA HIS A 399 -6.16 13.17 -9.86
C HIS A 399 -4.87 13.82 -9.35
N GLU A 400 -4.65 13.75 -8.03
CA GLU A 400 -3.42 14.24 -7.42
C GLU A 400 -2.22 13.47 -7.96
N ILE A 401 -1.13 14.18 -8.13
CA ILE A 401 0.13 13.59 -8.60
C ILE A 401 0.70 12.69 -7.51
N LYS A 402 0.68 11.41 -7.77
CA LYS A 402 1.27 10.33 -6.99
C LYS A 402 1.82 9.27 -7.97
N PRO A 403 2.93 8.57 -7.62
CA PRO A 403 3.77 8.83 -6.44
C PRO A 403 4.33 10.25 -6.46
N ASP A 404 4.83 10.75 -5.31
CA ASP A 404 5.44 12.09 -5.25
C ASP A 404 6.80 12.09 -5.95
N LEU A 405 7.58 11.04 -5.75
CA LEU A 405 8.89 10.83 -6.37
C LEU A 405 9.23 9.33 -6.41
N ALA A 406 10.32 8.98 -7.07
CA ALA A 406 10.81 7.60 -7.14
C ALA A 406 12.22 7.46 -6.51
N ALA A 407 12.50 6.28 -5.98
CA ALA A 407 13.81 5.90 -5.47
C ALA A 407 14.24 4.52 -6.01
N PRO A 408 15.52 4.12 -5.86
CA PRO A 408 15.99 2.82 -6.29
C PRO A 408 15.19 1.67 -5.64
N GLY A 409 14.60 0.78 -6.44
CA GLY A 409 13.75 -0.30 -5.93
C GLY A 409 13.96 -1.66 -6.58
N VAL A 410 15.02 -1.83 -7.40
CA VAL A 410 15.32 -3.07 -8.10
C VAL A 410 16.70 -3.58 -7.73
N ASN A 411 16.77 -4.83 -7.24
CA ASN A 411 17.99 -5.50 -6.81
C ASN A 411 18.80 -4.69 -5.77
N ILE A 412 18.11 -4.19 -4.75
CA ILE A 412 18.71 -3.39 -3.69
C ILE A 412 19.37 -4.28 -2.64
N PRO A 413 20.69 -4.17 -2.41
CA PRO A 413 21.35 -4.93 -1.36
C PRO A 413 20.94 -4.37 0.02
N ALA A 414 20.56 -5.26 0.93
CA ALA A 414 20.15 -4.90 2.28
C ALA A 414 20.41 -6.03 3.28
N PRO A 415 20.44 -5.73 4.60
CA PRO A 415 20.55 -6.72 5.65
C PRO A 415 19.46 -7.79 5.54
N ARG A 416 19.83 -9.03 5.80
CA ARG A 416 18.94 -10.19 5.81
C ARG A 416 18.73 -10.68 7.24
N SER A 417 17.51 -11.02 7.60
CA SER A 417 17.22 -11.70 8.86
C SER A 417 18.04 -13.03 8.95
N GLY A 418 18.66 -13.26 10.10
CA GLY A 418 19.61 -14.35 10.30
C GLY A 418 21.05 -14.03 9.90
N GLY A 419 21.34 -12.79 9.49
CA GLY A 419 22.67 -12.28 9.21
C GLY A 419 23.04 -12.18 7.72
N GLY A 420 24.05 -11.36 7.44
CA GLY A 420 24.51 -11.06 6.10
C GLY A 420 23.57 -10.15 5.30
N TYR A 421 23.73 -10.18 3.96
CA TYR A 421 22.96 -9.33 3.04
C TYR A 421 22.33 -10.17 1.93
N ALA A 422 21.25 -9.65 1.35
CA ALA A 422 20.60 -10.18 0.15
C ALA A 422 20.14 -9.02 -0.74
N SER A 423 19.75 -9.33 -1.98
CA SER A 423 19.16 -8.36 -2.90
C SER A 423 17.64 -8.45 -2.89
N PHE A 424 17.00 -7.29 -2.84
CA PHE A 424 15.55 -7.16 -2.74
C PHE A 424 14.99 -6.26 -3.85
N THR A 425 13.75 -6.51 -4.26
CA THR A 425 13.05 -5.73 -5.29
C THR A 425 11.64 -5.41 -4.84
N GLY A 426 11.23 -4.15 -4.99
CA GLY A 426 9.90 -3.65 -4.61
C GLY A 426 9.92 -2.18 -4.23
N THR A 427 8.77 -1.52 -4.24
CA THR A 427 8.61 -0.16 -3.69
C THR A 427 8.89 -0.12 -2.20
N SER A 428 8.72 -1.23 -1.49
CA SER A 428 9.12 -1.41 -0.09
C SER A 428 10.59 -1.10 0.16
N PHE A 429 11.47 -1.36 -0.82
CA PHE A 429 12.91 -1.12 -0.73
C PHE A 429 13.33 0.23 -1.35
N ALA A 430 12.42 0.87 -2.10
CA ALA A 430 12.59 2.26 -2.55
C ALA A 430 12.25 3.27 -1.44
N THR A 431 11.18 3.03 -0.69
CA THR A 431 10.68 3.89 0.37
C THR A 431 11.73 4.24 1.43
N PRO A 432 12.52 3.29 1.96
CA PRO A 432 13.51 3.57 3.00
C PRO A 432 14.65 4.50 2.56
N PHE A 433 14.97 4.62 1.27
CA PHE A 433 15.88 5.66 0.80
C PHE A 433 15.32 7.06 1.07
N VAL A 434 14.01 7.23 0.84
CA VAL A 434 13.34 8.50 1.10
C VAL A 434 13.19 8.76 2.60
N SER A 435 12.85 7.72 3.37
CA SER A 435 12.75 7.83 4.84
C SER A 435 14.08 8.18 5.48
N GLY A 436 15.17 7.54 5.04
CA GLY A 436 16.52 7.90 5.50
C GLY A 436 16.90 9.33 5.10
N SER A 437 16.60 9.75 3.85
CA SER A 437 16.83 11.11 3.38
C SER A 437 16.02 12.14 4.18
N ALA A 438 14.77 11.82 4.52
CA ALA A 438 13.95 12.66 5.39
C ALA A 438 14.56 12.81 6.79
N ALA A 439 15.17 11.74 7.34
CA ALA A 439 15.87 11.82 8.62
C ALA A 439 17.10 12.73 8.55
N LEU A 440 17.86 12.67 7.45
CA LEU A 440 18.98 13.60 7.24
C LEU A 440 18.52 15.05 7.12
N MET A 441 17.39 15.29 6.44
CA MET A 441 16.80 16.63 6.31
C MET A 441 16.29 17.16 7.66
N MET A 442 15.71 16.30 8.49
CA MET A 442 15.28 16.70 9.85
C MET A 442 16.48 17.01 10.75
N GLU A 443 17.58 16.26 10.63
CA GLU A 443 18.84 16.62 11.28
C GLU A 443 19.31 18.00 10.84
N TRP A 444 19.38 18.25 9.52
CA TRP A 444 19.80 19.51 8.95
C TRP A 444 18.89 20.68 9.38
N GLY A 445 17.57 20.52 9.21
CA GLY A 445 16.60 21.60 9.46
C GLY A 445 16.40 21.85 10.95
N ILE A 446 15.95 20.83 11.68
CA ILE A 446 15.48 20.99 13.04
C ILE A 446 16.66 21.02 14.04
N LEU A 447 17.52 19.99 14.00
CA LEU A 447 18.56 19.83 15.03
C LEU A 447 19.76 20.76 14.82
N ARG A 448 20.09 21.08 13.55
CA ARG A 448 21.12 22.07 13.23
C ARG A 448 20.60 23.50 13.07
N GLY A 449 19.26 23.70 13.21
CA GLY A 449 18.64 25.01 13.26
C GLY A 449 18.50 25.74 11.91
N ASN A 450 18.73 25.06 10.77
CA ASN A 450 18.57 25.69 9.45
C ASN A 450 17.08 25.92 9.08
N ASP A 451 16.19 25.04 9.55
CA ASP A 451 14.74 25.16 9.39
C ASP A 451 14.03 24.51 10.60
N PRO A 452 13.96 25.20 11.76
CA PRO A 452 13.41 24.64 13.00
C PRO A 452 11.92 24.26 12.93
N PHE A 453 11.20 24.83 11.96
CA PHE A 453 9.77 24.58 11.72
C PHE A 453 9.50 23.60 10.57
N LEU A 454 10.50 22.77 10.24
CA LEU A 454 10.35 21.75 9.20
C LEU A 454 9.30 20.70 9.62
N TYR A 455 8.33 20.46 8.75
CA TYR A 455 7.26 19.49 8.93
C TYR A 455 7.02 18.69 7.63
N GLY A 456 6.15 17.67 7.67
CA GLY A 456 5.99 16.69 6.61
C GLY A 456 5.80 17.26 5.20
N GLU A 457 4.82 18.15 5.00
CA GLU A 457 4.56 18.72 3.67
C GLU A 457 5.68 19.66 3.18
N LYS A 458 6.31 20.41 4.09
CA LYS A 458 7.45 21.27 3.74
C LYS A 458 8.66 20.44 3.32
N LEU A 459 8.97 19.38 4.07
CA LEU A 459 10.04 18.45 3.73
C LEU A 459 9.76 17.75 2.39
N LYS A 460 8.52 17.32 2.16
CA LYS A 460 8.06 16.79 0.87
C LYS A 460 8.30 17.78 -0.28
N ALA A 461 8.00 19.05 -0.07
CA ALA A 461 8.23 20.10 -1.09
C ALA A 461 9.73 20.25 -1.40
N TYR A 462 10.62 20.21 -0.41
CA TYR A 462 12.07 20.24 -0.63
C TYR A 462 12.53 19.01 -1.41
N LEU A 463 12.07 17.79 -1.06
CA LEU A 463 12.43 16.58 -1.80
C LEU A 463 11.96 16.63 -3.25
N ILE A 464 10.75 17.13 -3.50
CA ILE A 464 10.20 17.30 -4.85
C ILE A 464 11.02 18.31 -5.65
N ALA A 465 11.35 19.46 -5.06
CA ALA A 465 12.14 20.51 -5.74
C ALA A 465 13.54 20.03 -6.15
N GLY A 466 14.13 19.10 -5.36
CA GLY A 466 15.45 18.54 -5.63
C GLY A 466 15.47 17.35 -6.58
N THR A 467 14.34 16.84 -7.05
CA THR A 467 14.28 15.63 -7.90
C THR A 467 15.07 15.78 -9.20
N LYS A 468 15.54 14.65 -9.73
CA LYS A 468 16.25 14.58 -11.02
C LYS A 468 15.49 13.68 -12.00
N PRO A 469 15.65 13.90 -13.31
CA PRO A 469 15.06 13.06 -14.34
C PRO A 469 15.52 11.58 -14.25
N ILE A 470 14.65 10.69 -14.74
CA ILE A 470 14.92 9.27 -15.01
C ILE A 470 14.96 9.10 -16.53
N ALA A 471 15.92 8.34 -17.07
CA ALA A 471 16.13 8.24 -18.50
C ALA A 471 14.92 7.71 -19.31
N SER A 472 14.09 6.88 -18.69
CA SER A 472 12.89 6.33 -19.33
C SER A 472 11.70 7.29 -19.42
N GLU A 473 11.76 8.46 -18.80
CA GLU A 473 10.64 9.39 -18.70
C GLU A 473 11.00 10.75 -19.31
N SER A 474 10.11 11.27 -20.17
CA SER A 474 10.31 12.54 -20.88
C SER A 474 9.53 13.70 -20.31
N GLU A 475 8.50 13.43 -19.49
CA GLU A 475 7.60 14.43 -18.95
C GLU A 475 7.52 14.33 -17.42
N TYR A 476 7.46 15.49 -16.76
CA TYR A 476 7.34 15.59 -15.31
C TYR A 476 6.39 16.73 -14.94
N PRO A 477 5.55 16.57 -13.86
CA PRO A 477 5.36 15.30 -13.15
C PRO A 477 4.53 14.31 -13.97
N ASN A 478 4.68 13.01 -13.66
CA ASN A 478 3.89 11.98 -14.33
C ASN A 478 3.40 10.89 -13.33
N ARG A 479 2.53 10.02 -13.80
CA ARG A 479 1.86 8.99 -12.98
C ARG A 479 2.76 7.82 -12.57
N ARG A 480 3.97 7.67 -13.09
CA ARG A 480 4.89 6.56 -12.85
C ARG A 480 5.93 6.88 -11.78
N VAL A 481 6.53 8.06 -11.89
CA VAL A 481 7.67 8.47 -11.07
C VAL A 481 7.46 9.82 -10.38
N GLY A 482 6.25 10.39 -10.47
CA GLY A 482 5.94 11.69 -9.91
C GLY A 482 6.82 12.79 -10.49
N TRP A 483 7.48 13.53 -9.63
CA TRP A 483 8.36 14.65 -9.99
C TRP A 483 9.77 14.22 -10.43
N GLY A 484 10.11 12.92 -10.29
CA GLY A 484 11.41 12.40 -10.70
C GLY A 484 12.05 11.52 -9.62
N ARG A 485 13.34 11.23 -9.77
CA ARG A 485 14.08 10.43 -8.79
C ARG A 485 14.63 11.27 -7.65
N LEU A 486 14.67 10.68 -6.46
CA LEU A 486 15.27 11.26 -5.27
C LEU A 486 16.70 11.74 -5.51
N CYS A 487 17.00 12.97 -5.09
CA CYS A 487 18.35 13.52 -5.00
C CYS A 487 18.46 14.45 -3.80
N LEU A 488 18.89 13.92 -2.67
CA LEU A 488 18.95 14.67 -1.41
C LEU A 488 19.86 15.91 -1.50
N GLU A 489 21.00 15.80 -2.18
CA GLU A 489 21.93 16.91 -2.35
C GLU A 489 21.27 18.15 -2.98
N SER A 490 20.42 17.93 -3.99
CA SER A 490 19.67 19.00 -4.64
C SER A 490 18.42 19.42 -3.90
N SER A 491 18.01 18.68 -2.88
CA SER A 491 16.82 18.98 -2.07
C SER A 491 17.12 19.87 -0.87
N LEU A 492 18.40 19.99 -0.49
CA LEU A 492 18.81 20.87 0.59
C LEU A 492 19.05 22.28 0.04
N PRO A 493 18.43 23.31 0.61
CA PRO A 493 18.74 24.71 0.28
C PRO A 493 20.23 25.02 0.54
N ASP A 494 20.78 25.93 -0.30
CA ASP A 494 22.14 26.45 -0.17
C ASP A 494 22.36 27.20 1.16
#